data_29135770eaccaec0ccffd243b99398f1
#
_entry.id   29135770eaccaec0ccffd243b99398f1
#
_cell.length_a   1.000
_cell.length_b   1.000
_cell.length_c   1.000
_cell.angle_alpha   90.00
_cell.angle_beta   90.00
_cell.angle_gamma   90.00
#
_symmetry.space_group_name_H-M   'P 1'
#
loop_
_entity.id
_entity.type
_entity.pdbx_description
1 polymer ?
#
loop_
_entity_poly.entity_id
_entity_poly.type
_entity_poly.pdbx_seq_one_letter_code
_entity_poly.pdbx_strand_id
1 'polypeptide(L)'
;MNKVDSVKPRGFGFGFIMTRHVCNSATNELWQESYRCIRKYYPNTVKILIIDDNSKQEFVKHPNLELINTEIVQSEFPKRGELLSYYYFLKLRPFEKAVVIHDSIFIKRFINFSLLDDFCPLFSFKRNWDNPNIEIPLVKQLENSKLNRVYQSKEWLGCFGVMSIISYKTINFLQEEYNFPNKLISIIDSREKRMGLERILGLLYFEYCKKNSIKMRSLFGDIHNFIQKNYSIFGFHGWSCYFMTDYNAHKYLDTTPIIKVWASR
;
A
#
# COMPACT_ATOMS: atom_id res chain seq x y z
N MET A 1 -12.20 -18.33 44.28
CA MET A 1 -11.25 -18.52 43.15
C MET A 1 -11.54 -17.47 42.12
N ASN A 2 -10.83 -16.34 42.15
CA ASN A 2 -10.98 -15.25 41.19
C ASN A 2 -10.21 -15.61 39.94
N LYS A 3 -10.92 -15.71 38.81
CA LYS A 3 -10.29 -15.79 37.48
C LYS A 3 -9.56 -14.48 37.23
N VAL A 4 -8.23 -14.53 37.19
CA VAL A 4 -7.40 -13.46 36.67
C VAL A 4 -7.58 -13.46 35.14
N ASP A 5 -8.37 -12.52 34.65
CA ASP A 5 -8.45 -12.28 33.22
C ASP A 5 -7.06 -11.89 32.73
N SER A 6 -6.45 -12.75 31.95
CA SER A 6 -5.17 -12.48 31.28
C SER A 6 -5.38 -11.31 30.31
N VAL A 7 -4.96 -10.13 30.70
CA VAL A 7 -4.89 -8.95 29.84
C VAL A 7 -3.91 -9.31 28.71
N LYS A 8 -4.44 -9.65 27.53
CA LYS A 8 -3.62 -9.78 26.32
C LYS A 8 -2.88 -8.46 26.14
N PRO A 9 -1.56 -8.47 25.90
CA PRO A 9 -0.83 -7.24 25.68
C PRO A 9 -1.49 -6.51 24.51
N ARG A 10 -1.90 -5.26 24.73
CA ARG A 10 -2.48 -4.40 23.68
C ARG A 10 -1.39 -4.20 22.64
N GLY A 11 -1.44 -4.97 21.57
CA GLY A 11 -0.61 -4.75 20.39
C GLY A 11 -0.86 -3.33 19.85
N PHE A 12 0.01 -2.84 18.95
CA PHE A 12 -0.10 -1.50 18.36
C PHE A 12 -1.41 -1.24 17.60
N GLY A 13 -2.33 -2.21 17.52
CA GLY A 13 -3.63 -2.12 16.88
C GLY A 13 -3.54 -2.08 15.34
N PHE A 14 -2.33 -2.17 14.75
CA PHE A 14 -2.10 -2.23 13.30
C PHE A 14 -0.99 -3.22 12.93
N GLY A 15 -0.95 -3.58 11.65
CA GLY A 15 0.14 -4.34 11.04
C GLY A 15 0.46 -3.83 9.65
N PHE A 16 1.53 -4.36 9.06
CA PHE A 16 1.91 -4.05 7.68
C PHE A 16 1.47 -5.15 6.74
N ILE A 17 0.98 -4.75 5.56
CA ILE A 17 0.79 -5.64 4.41
C ILE A 17 1.71 -5.16 3.30
N MET A 18 2.61 -6.03 2.88
CA MET A 18 3.58 -5.76 1.83
C MET A 18 3.30 -6.67 0.62
N THR A 19 3.00 -6.11 -0.53
CA THR A 19 3.00 -6.87 -1.78
C THR A 19 4.42 -7.01 -2.28
N ARG A 20 4.87 -8.27 -2.48
CA ARG A 20 6.20 -8.64 -2.95
C ARG A 20 6.13 -9.25 -4.35
N HIS A 21 7.03 -8.82 -5.24
CA HIS A 21 7.24 -9.45 -6.53
C HIS A 21 8.73 -9.46 -6.87
N VAL A 22 9.37 -10.62 -6.76
CA VAL A 22 10.81 -10.83 -7.05
C VAL A 22 10.96 -11.44 -8.43
N CYS A 23 11.68 -10.76 -9.33
CA CYS A 23 11.97 -11.25 -10.66
C CYS A 23 13.48 -11.39 -10.96
N ASN A 24 14.34 -10.84 -10.10
CA ASN A 24 15.79 -10.95 -10.14
C ASN A 24 16.40 -10.61 -8.76
N SER A 25 17.74 -10.69 -8.66
CA SER A 25 18.45 -10.40 -7.39
C SER A 25 18.23 -8.97 -6.88
N ALA A 26 18.20 -7.97 -7.77
CA ALA A 26 17.98 -6.57 -7.37
C ALA A 26 16.58 -6.37 -6.78
N THR A 27 15.55 -6.97 -7.35
CA THR A 27 14.19 -6.89 -6.79
C THR A 27 14.04 -7.70 -5.51
N ASN A 28 14.89 -8.71 -5.27
CA ASN A 28 14.93 -9.44 -4.01
C ASN A 28 15.47 -8.59 -2.85
N GLU A 29 16.37 -7.64 -3.12
CA GLU A 29 16.88 -6.72 -2.09
C GLU A 29 15.82 -5.74 -1.59
N LEU A 30 14.85 -5.36 -2.44
CA LEU A 30 13.84 -4.37 -2.12
C LEU A 30 12.98 -4.77 -0.91
N TRP A 31 12.34 -5.93 -0.97
CA TRP A 31 11.47 -6.37 0.12
C TRP A 31 12.24 -6.62 1.43
N GLN A 32 13.49 -7.08 1.33
CA GLN A 32 14.34 -7.30 2.49
C GLN A 32 14.68 -5.98 3.18
N GLU A 33 15.03 -4.94 2.41
CA GLU A 33 15.30 -3.62 2.96
C GLU A 33 14.03 -2.97 3.52
N SER A 34 12.89 -3.12 2.85
CA SER A 34 11.58 -2.70 3.37
C SER A 34 11.29 -3.36 4.73
N TYR A 35 11.50 -4.68 4.82
CA TYR A 35 11.35 -5.43 6.06
C TYR A 35 12.29 -4.93 7.16
N ARG A 36 13.61 -4.76 6.86
CA ARG A 36 14.59 -4.24 7.83
C ARG A 36 14.19 -2.85 8.33
N CYS A 37 13.73 -1.98 7.44
CA CYS A 37 13.23 -0.65 7.81
C CYS A 37 12.04 -0.74 8.77
N ILE A 38 11.07 -1.61 8.52
CA ILE A 38 9.95 -1.82 9.45
C ILE A 38 10.49 -2.30 10.80
N ARG A 39 11.34 -3.34 10.85
CA ARG A 39 11.86 -3.90 12.11
C ARG A 39 12.78 -2.94 12.86
N LYS A 40 13.42 -2.01 12.18
CA LYS A 40 14.23 -0.95 12.82
C LYS A 40 13.39 0.03 13.63
N TYR A 41 12.17 0.35 13.17
CA TYR A 41 11.35 1.42 13.75
C TYR A 41 10.10 0.91 14.48
N TYR A 42 9.74 -0.36 14.32
CA TYR A 42 8.58 -0.95 14.95
C TYR A 42 8.94 -2.23 15.71
N PRO A 43 8.37 -2.44 16.91
CA PRO A 43 8.69 -3.61 17.71
C PRO A 43 8.23 -4.90 17.02
N ASN A 44 8.81 -6.01 17.45
CA ASN A 44 8.52 -7.35 16.93
C ASN A 44 7.08 -7.81 17.15
N THR A 45 6.33 -7.13 18.02
CA THR A 45 4.88 -7.37 18.23
C THR A 45 4.01 -6.85 17.08
N VAL A 46 4.52 -5.95 16.23
CA VAL A 46 3.81 -5.52 15.02
C VAL A 46 3.90 -6.62 13.96
N LYS A 47 2.76 -7.18 13.58
CA LYS A 47 2.69 -8.24 12.56
C LYS A 47 2.97 -7.67 11.16
N ILE A 48 3.69 -8.43 10.34
CA ILE A 48 3.89 -8.18 8.91
C ILE A 48 3.26 -9.33 8.12
N LEU A 49 2.42 -8.99 7.15
CA LEU A 49 1.90 -9.92 6.16
C LEU A 49 2.53 -9.59 4.82
N ILE A 50 3.27 -10.52 4.25
CA ILE A 50 3.86 -10.38 2.91
C ILE A 50 3.02 -11.20 1.94
N ILE A 51 2.45 -10.54 0.93
CA ILE A 51 1.74 -11.22 -0.15
C ILE A 51 2.67 -11.33 -1.34
N ASP A 52 3.02 -12.56 -1.70
CA ASP A 52 3.87 -12.85 -2.85
C ASP A 52 3.04 -12.90 -4.14
N ASP A 53 3.28 -11.95 -5.03
CA ASP A 53 2.63 -11.89 -6.33
C ASP A 53 3.48 -12.59 -7.39
N ASN A 54 3.53 -13.92 -7.34
CA ASN A 54 4.18 -14.75 -8.36
C ASN A 54 5.67 -14.41 -8.55
N SER A 55 6.43 -14.31 -7.45
CA SER A 55 7.88 -14.17 -7.49
C SER A 55 8.56 -15.41 -8.13
N LYS A 56 9.66 -15.17 -8.83
CA LYS A 56 10.56 -16.22 -9.31
C LYS A 56 11.34 -16.78 -8.14
N GLN A 57 10.99 -17.99 -7.71
CA GLN A 57 11.49 -18.59 -6.45
C GLN A 57 13.01 -18.78 -6.43
N GLU A 58 13.65 -18.96 -7.58
CA GLU A 58 15.12 -19.05 -7.70
C GLU A 58 15.84 -17.76 -7.23
N PHE A 59 15.16 -16.61 -7.24
CA PHE A 59 15.68 -15.33 -6.75
C PHE A 59 15.23 -14.98 -5.34
N VAL A 60 14.22 -15.66 -4.78
CA VAL A 60 13.72 -15.40 -3.42
C VAL A 60 14.68 -16.01 -2.39
N LYS A 61 15.65 -15.22 -1.95
CA LYS A 61 16.69 -15.64 -0.99
C LYS A 61 16.80 -14.62 0.12
N HIS A 62 16.87 -15.09 1.37
CA HIS A 62 17.06 -14.22 2.55
C HIS A 62 17.91 -14.91 3.63
N PRO A 63 19.14 -15.39 3.31
CA PRO A 63 19.90 -16.27 4.20
C PRO A 63 20.26 -15.64 5.56
N ASN A 64 20.31 -14.31 5.64
CA ASN A 64 20.69 -13.57 6.83
C ASN A 64 19.55 -12.70 7.37
N LEU A 65 18.29 -13.06 7.08
CA LEU A 65 17.11 -12.30 7.48
C LEU A 65 16.14 -13.20 8.24
N GLU A 66 16.11 -13.04 9.55
CA GLU A 66 15.10 -13.68 10.39
C GLU A 66 13.76 -12.95 10.25
N LEU A 67 12.72 -13.69 9.92
CA LEU A 67 11.36 -13.16 9.74
C LEU A 67 10.55 -13.29 11.05
N ILE A 68 10.63 -12.27 11.88
CA ILE A 68 9.96 -12.23 13.17
C ILE A 68 8.51 -11.77 13.00
N ASN A 69 7.55 -12.48 13.60
CA ASN A 69 6.11 -12.16 13.55
C ASN A 69 5.65 -11.77 12.11
N THR A 70 6.10 -12.57 11.14
CA THR A 70 5.89 -12.32 9.72
C THR A 70 5.31 -13.55 9.06
N GLU A 71 4.25 -13.36 8.32
CA GLU A 71 3.57 -14.40 7.54
C GLU A 71 3.76 -14.08 6.06
N ILE A 72 4.08 -15.11 5.27
CA ILE A 72 4.17 -15.00 3.81
C ILE A 72 3.05 -15.82 3.21
N VAL A 73 2.24 -15.20 2.38
CA VAL A 73 1.15 -15.83 1.63
C VAL A 73 1.47 -15.80 0.15
N GLN A 74 1.52 -16.96 -0.47
CA GLN A 74 1.60 -17.06 -1.93
C GLN A 74 0.23 -16.71 -2.52
N SER A 75 0.19 -15.75 -3.42
CA SER A 75 -1.07 -15.34 -4.05
C SER A 75 -1.63 -16.39 -4.98
N GLU A 76 -2.92 -16.64 -4.88
CA GLU A 76 -3.70 -17.45 -5.83
C GLU A 76 -3.95 -16.71 -7.16
N PHE A 77 -3.73 -15.39 -7.17
CA PHE A 77 -4.02 -14.49 -8.30
C PHE A 77 -2.76 -13.76 -8.76
N PRO A 78 -1.96 -14.34 -9.66
CA PRO A 78 -0.73 -13.72 -10.13
C PRO A 78 -0.99 -12.42 -10.92
N LYS A 79 -0.06 -11.47 -10.83
CA LYS A 79 -0.08 -10.18 -11.56
C LYS A 79 -1.15 -9.18 -11.11
N ARG A 80 -1.74 -9.35 -9.93
CA ARG A 80 -2.72 -8.40 -9.38
C ARG A 80 -2.07 -7.27 -8.58
N GLY A 81 -0.79 -7.45 -8.25
CA GLY A 81 0.00 -6.40 -7.58
C GLY A 81 -0.67 -5.88 -6.31
N GLU A 82 -0.83 -4.60 -6.26
CA GLU A 82 -1.28 -3.85 -5.09
C GLU A 82 -2.70 -4.21 -4.62
N LEU A 83 -3.55 -4.72 -5.52
CA LEU A 83 -4.90 -5.17 -5.18
C LEU A 83 -4.88 -6.34 -4.18
N LEU A 84 -3.84 -7.17 -4.24
CA LEU A 84 -3.69 -8.34 -3.37
C LEU A 84 -3.67 -7.97 -1.90
N SER A 85 -3.06 -6.85 -1.54
CA SER A 85 -3.03 -6.39 -0.16
C SER A 85 -4.44 -6.20 0.41
N TYR A 86 -5.35 -5.63 -0.36
CA TYR A 86 -6.74 -5.41 0.06
C TYR A 86 -7.55 -6.70 0.06
N TYR A 87 -7.36 -7.55 -0.96
CA TYR A 87 -8.02 -8.84 -1.04
C TYR A 87 -7.66 -9.75 0.12
N TYR A 88 -6.36 -9.90 0.43
CA TYR A 88 -5.92 -10.75 1.53
C TYR A 88 -6.16 -10.12 2.89
N PHE A 89 -6.20 -8.79 3.00
CA PHE A 89 -6.62 -8.13 4.25
C PHE A 89 -8.08 -8.47 4.57
N LEU A 90 -8.97 -8.38 3.58
CA LEU A 90 -10.38 -8.76 3.75
C LEU A 90 -10.53 -10.27 4.06
N LYS A 91 -9.82 -11.13 3.30
CA LYS A 91 -9.91 -12.60 3.41
C LYS A 91 -9.39 -13.14 4.75
N LEU A 92 -8.26 -12.61 5.23
CA LEU A 92 -7.53 -13.19 6.37
C LEU A 92 -7.74 -12.45 7.69
N ARG A 93 -8.09 -11.18 7.64
CA ARG A 93 -8.20 -10.30 8.82
C ARG A 93 -7.03 -10.47 9.81
N PRO A 94 -5.78 -10.28 9.39
CA PRO A 94 -4.62 -10.54 10.24
C PRO A 94 -4.46 -9.57 11.42
N PHE A 95 -5.10 -8.40 11.34
CA PHE A 95 -5.12 -7.33 12.34
C PHE A 95 -6.30 -6.36 12.06
N GLU A 96 -6.54 -5.39 12.94
CA GLU A 96 -7.68 -4.47 12.79
C GLU A 96 -7.41 -3.30 11.84
N LYS A 97 -6.14 -2.88 11.67
CA LYS A 97 -5.75 -1.78 10.77
C LYS A 97 -4.49 -2.18 10.00
N ALA A 98 -4.51 -1.99 8.70
CA ALA A 98 -3.39 -2.27 7.81
C ALA A 98 -2.67 -1.00 7.37
N VAL A 99 -1.35 -1.06 7.33
CA VAL A 99 -0.50 -0.15 6.56
C VAL A 99 -0.10 -0.90 5.28
N VAL A 100 -0.73 -0.56 4.17
CA VAL A 100 -0.51 -1.19 2.87
C VAL A 100 0.64 -0.50 2.16
N ILE A 101 1.69 -1.25 1.82
CA ILE A 101 2.90 -0.75 1.16
C ILE A 101 3.38 -1.70 0.07
N HIS A 102 4.23 -1.18 -0.81
CA HIS A 102 5.02 -2.00 -1.73
C HIS A 102 6.31 -2.48 -1.07
N ASP A 103 6.90 -3.54 -1.59
CA ASP A 103 8.22 -4.04 -1.23
C ASP A 103 9.37 -3.05 -1.53
N SER A 104 9.12 -2.01 -2.32
CA SER A 104 10.06 -0.94 -2.66
C SER A 104 9.82 0.37 -1.87
N ILE A 105 9.14 0.27 -0.74
CA ILE A 105 8.93 1.38 0.20
C ILE A 105 9.76 1.14 1.46
N PHE A 106 10.55 2.14 1.83
CA PHE A 106 11.40 2.11 3.01
C PHE A 106 10.96 3.17 4.02
N ILE A 107 10.50 2.73 5.18
CA ILE A 107 10.10 3.63 6.28
C ILE A 107 11.37 4.00 7.04
N LYS A 108 11.67 5.28 7.14
CA LYS A 108 12.94 5.80 7.68
C LYS A 108 12.83 6.38 9.08
N ARG A 109 11.63 6.41 9.66
CA ARG A 109 11.39 6.81 11.05
C ARG A 109 10.11 6.20 11.59
N PHE A 110 9.95 6.22 12.90
CA PHE A 110 8.70 5.80 13.52
C PHE A 110 7.55 6.75 13.16
N ILE A 111 6.42 6.17 12.75
CA ILE A 111 5.16 6.85 12.49
C ILE A 111 4.07 6.10 13.27
N ASN A 112 3.34 6.80 14.13
CA ASN A 112 2.27 6.16 14.88
C ASN A 112 1.00 6.00 14.03
N PHE A 113 0.96 4.94 13.24
CA PHE A 113 -0.16 4.63 12.36
C PHE A 113 -1.47 4.32 13.10
N SER A 114 -1.40 3.95 14.39
CA SER A 114 -2.61 3.67 15.18
C SER A 114 -3.48 4.91 15.40
N LEU A 115 -2.86 6.09 15.43
CA LEU A 115 -3.54 7.37 15.65
C LEU A 115 -4.15 7.99 14.37
N LEU A 116 -3.92 7.37 13.21
CA LEU A 116 -4.39 7.91 11.95
C LEU A 116 -5.82 7.41 11.64
N ASP A 117 -6.45 8.10 10.67
CA ASP A 117 -7.81 7.79 10.23
C ASP A 117 -7.95 6.32 9.80
N ASP A 118 -9.17 5.81 9.83
CA ASP A 118 -9.49 4.43 9.43
C ASP A 118 -9.34 4.17 7.94
N PHE A 119 -9.23 5.23 7.13
CA PHE A 119 -8.83 5.16 5.74
C PHE A 119 -8.06 6.44 5.38
N CYS A 120 -6.79 6.30 4.96
CA CYS A 120 -5.94 7.42 4.57
C CYS A 120 -4.90 6.96 3.54
N PRO A 121 -4.88 7.46 2.30
CA PRO A 121 -3.78 7.25 1.36
C PRO A 121 -2.44 7.71 1.95
N LEU A 122 -1.35 7.00 1.69
CA LEU A 122 -0.02 7.48 2.04
C LEU A 122 0.35 8.70 1.20
N PHE A 123 0.09 8.63 -0.10
CA PHE A 123 0.28 9.73 -1.04
C PHE A 123 -0.94 9.87 -1.93
N SER A 124 -1.24 11.11 -2.32
CA SER A 124 -2.19 11.43 -3.37
C SER A 124 -1.48 11.97 -4.61
N PHE A 125 -2.21 12.07 -5.70
CA PHE A 125 -1.78 12.79 -6.89
C PHE A 125 -2.97 13.40 -7.62
N LYS A 126 -2.71 14.47 -8.37
CA LYS A 126 -3.71 15.11 -9.23
C LYS A 126 -3.96 14.25 -10.47
N ARG A 127 -5.13 14.45 -11.08
CA ARG A 127 -5.62 13.68 -12.23
C ARG A 127 -4.95 14.08 -13.56
N ASN A 128 -3.62 14.02 -13.64
CA ASN A 128 -2.90 14.48 -14.83
C ASN A 128 -2.65 13.39 -15.87
N TRP A 129 -2.83 12.12 -15.53
CA TRP A 129 -2.57 10.97 -16.41
C TRP A 129 -3.67 9.92 -16.32
N ASP A 130 -4.91 10.40 -16.29
CA ASP A 130 -6.07 9.54 -16.32
C ASP A 130 -6.14 8.82 -17.68
N ASN A 131 -6.49 7.54 -17.63
CA ASN A 131 -6.77 6.74 -18.80
C ASN A 131 -8.21 6.22 -18.75
N PRO A 132 -9.19 6.99 -19.23
CA PRO A 132 -10.61 6.62 -19.17
C PRO A 132 -10.92 5.27 -19.83
N ASN A 133 -10.17 4.87 -20.84
CA ASN A 133 -10.36 3.58 -21.51
C ASN A 133 -10.06 2.38 -20.62
N ILE A 134 -9.19 2.55 -19.62
CA ILE A 134 -8.88 1.53 -18.61
C ILE A 134 -9.74 1.73 -17.36
N GLU A 135 -9.89 2.95 -16.90
CA GLU A 135 -10.49 3.28 -15.61
C GLU A 135 -12.02 3.10 -15.60
N ILE A 136 -12.70 3.55 -16.65
CA ILE A 136 -14.18 3.43 -16.74
C ILE A 136 -14.65 1.96 -16.69
N PRO A 137 -14.05 1.02 -17.42
CA PRO A 137 -14.36 -0.39 -17.27
C PRO A 137 -14.17 -0.90 -15.83
N LEU A 138 -13.09 -0.50 -15.13
CA LEU A 138 -12.86 -0.89 -13.74
C LEU A 138 -13.92 -0.33 -12.79
N VAL A 139 -14.30 0.97 -12.96
CA VAL A 139 -15.37 1.59 -12.17
C VAL A 139 -16.70 0.85 -12.38
N LYS A 140 -17.04 0.49 -13.62
CA LYS A 140 -18.26 -0.24 -13.95
C LYS A 140 -18.34 -1.63 -13.30
N GLN A 141 -17.19 -2.30 -13.14
CA GLN A 141 -17.15 -3.62 -12.48
C GLN A 141 -17.52 -3.56 -10.99
N LEU A 142 -17.38 -2.42 -10.35
CA LEU A 142 -17.83 -2.25 -8.97
C LEU A 142 -19.37 -2.19 -8.85
N GLU A 143 -20.09 -2.21 -9.96
CA GLU A 143 -21.55 -2.31 -10.04
C GLU A 143 -22.29 -1.23 -9.22
N ASN A 144 -21.68 -0.07 -9.07
CA ASN A 144 -22.25 1.05 -8.33
C ASN A 144 -22.38 2.30 -9.24
N SER A 145 -23.60 2.65 -9.60
CA SER A 145 -23.88 3.76 -10.52
C SER A 145 -23.42 5.13 -9.99
N LYS A 146 -23.36 5.28 -8.66
CA LYS A 146 -22.87 6.51 -8.01
C LYS A 146 -21.39 6.73 -8.31
N LEU A 147 -20.56 5.67 -8.30
CA LEU A 147 -19.13 5.77 -8.61
C LEU A 147 -18.88 6.30 -10.03
N ASN A 148 -19.70 5.95 -11.01
CA ASN A 148 -19.57 6.49 -12.37
C ASN A 148 -19.78 8.01 -12.39
N ARG A 149 -20.75 8.53 -11.63
CA ARG A 149 -20.99 9.98 -11.52
C ARG A 149 -19.84 10.69 -10.81
N VAL A 150 -19.35 10.11 -9.73
CA VAL A 150 -18.21 10.66 -8.98
C VAL A 150 -16.94 10.64 -9.83
N TYR A 151 -16.71 9.59 -10.61
CA TYR A 151 -15.59 9.55 -11.55
C TYR A 151 -15.63 10.74 -12.52
N GLN A 152 -16.80 11.10 -13.03
CA GLN A 152 -16.99 12.23 -13.94
C GLN A 152 -16.87 13.60 -13.27
N SER A 153 -17.16 13.72 -11.97
CA SER A 153 -17.11 15.01 -11.24
C SER A 153 -15.72 15.61 -11.15
N LYS A 154 -14.69 14.78 -11.26
CA LYS A 154 -13.28 15.18 -11.17
C LYS A 154 -12.86 15.81 -9.82
N GLU A 155 -13.63 15.59 -8.76
CA GLU A 155 -13.37 16.15 -7.42
C GLU A 155 -12.45 15.29 -6.55
N TRP A 156 -12.18 14.06 -6.96
CA TRP A 156 -11.33 13.10 -6.25
C TRP A 156 -9.86 13.21 -6.65
N LEU A 157 -8.97 12.68 -5.82
CA LEU A 157 -7.53 12.56 -6.08
C LEU A 157 -7.17 11.07 -6.19
N GLY A 158 -6.15 10.75 -6.98
CA GLY A 158 -5.62 9.40 -7.04
C GLY A 158 -4.88 9.00 -5.74
N CYS A 159 -4.84 7.70 -5.45
CA CYS A 159 -4.05 7.11 -4.38
C CYS A 159 -2.78 6.50 -4.97
N PHE A 160 -1.65 7.19 -4.87
CA PHE A 160 -0.41 6.78 -5.51
C PHE A 160 0.08 5.42 -5.01
N GLY A 161 0.34 4.52 -5.95
CA GLY A 161 0.78 3.15 -5.68
C GLY A 161 -0.25 2.33 -4.89
N VAL A 162 -1.50 2.78 -4.80
CA VAL A 162 -2.56 2.10 -4.02
C VAL A 162 -2.16 1.90 -2.54
N MET A 163 -1.24 2.72 -2.04
CA MET A 163 -0.71 2.63 -0.67
C MET A 163 -1.55 3.43 0.30
N SER A 164 -2.02 2.78 1.35
CA SER A 164 -2.90 3.43 2.33
C SER A 164 -2.78 2.83 3.73
N ILE A 165 -3.31 3.57 4.68
CA ILE A 165 -3.75 3.03 5.95
C ILE A 165 -5.23 2.70 5.79
N ILE A 166 -5.66 1.51 6.21
CA ILE A 166 -7.06 1.10 6.12
C ILE A 166 -7.44 0.17 7.29
N SER A 167 -8.58 0.43 7.94
CA SER A 167 -9.09 -0.47 8.97
C SER A 167 -9.87 -1.65 8.34
N TYR A 168 -9.96 -2.78 9.08
CA TYR A 168 -10.76 -3.90 8.65
C TYR A 168 -12.24 -3.51 8.48
N LYS A 169 -12.75 -2.67 9.37
CA LYS A 169 -14.10 -2.11 9.25
C LYS A 169 -14.30 -1.38 7.91
N THR A 170 -13.30 -0.61 7.49
CA THR A 170 -13.39 0.16 6.24
C THR A 170 -13.30 -0.74 5.02
N ILE A 171 -12.37 -1.71 4.96
CA ILE A 171 -12.29 -2.59 3.79
C ILE A 171 -13.55 -3.46 3.67
N ASN A 172 -14.12 -3.90 4.79
CA ASN A 172 -15.40 -4.62 4.78
C ASN A 172 -16.54 -3.74 4.25
N PHE A 173 -16.62 -2.49 4.71
CA PHE A 173 -17.57 -1.52 4.17
C PHE A 173 -17.39 -1.29 2.65
N LEU A 174 -16.14 -1.18 2.17
CA LEU A 174 -15.89 -1.03 0.73
C LEU A 174 -16.32 -2.28 -0.05
N GLN A 175 -16.17 -3.45 0.54
CA GLN A 175 -16.66 -4.70 -0.06
C GLN A 175 -18.19 -4.76 -0.13
N GLU A 176 -18.87 -4.40 0.94
CA GLU A 176 -20.34 -4.44 1.01
C GLU A 176 -20.98 -3.40 0.11
N GLU A 177 -20.45 -2.18 0.08
CA GLU A 177 -21.06 -1.06 -0.65
C GLU A 177 -20.65 -1.01 -2.13
N TYR A 178 -19.39 -1.41 -2.45
CA TYR A 178 -18.79 -1.22 -3.77
C TYR A 178 -18.21 -2.50 -4.38
N ASN A 179 -18.38 -3.66 -3.74
CA ASN A 179 -17.78 -4.93 -4.16
C ASN A 179 -16.23 -4.90 -4.30
N PHE A 180 -15.56 -3.95 -3.63
CA PHE A 180 -14.11 -3.83 -3.63
C PHE A 180 -13.50 -4.60 -2.45
N PRO A 181 -12.49 -5.44 -2.62
CA PRO A 181 -11.69 -5.66 -3.84
C PRO A 181 -12.17 -6.83 -4.75
N ASN A 182 -13.17 -7.60 -4.33
CA ASN A 182 -13.49 -8.91 -4.90
C ASN A 182 -13.85 -8.86 -6.40
N LYS A 183 -14.63 -7.86 -6.84
CA LYS A 183 -14.97 -7.73 -8.26
C LYS A 183 -13.79 -7.39 -9.16
N LEU A 184 -12.72 -6.84 -8.61
CA LEU A 184 -11.55 -6.45 -9.39
C LEU A 184 -10.48 -7.55 -9.47
N ILE A 185 -10.49 -8.53 -8.56
CA ILE A 185 -9.43 -9.55 -8.48
C ILE A 185 -9.32 -10.41 -9.75
N SER A 186 -10.45 -10.65 -10.43
CA SER A 186 -10.48 -11.42 -11.68
C SER A 186 -10.07 -10.61 -12.91
N ILE A 187 -10.10 -9.28 -12.83
CA ILE A 187 -9.97 -8.40 -13.99
C ILE A 187 -8.63 -7.68 -14.05
N ILE A 188 -8.06 -7.32 -12.90
CA ILE A 188 -6.75 -6.66 -12.85
C ILE A 188 -5.67 -7.71 -13.10
N ASP A 189 -5.12 -7.72 -14.31
CA ASP A 189 -4.16 -8.71 -14.81
C ASP A 189 -2.97 -8.07 -15.54
N SER A 190 -2.97 -6.75 -15.69
CA SER A 190 -1.94 -5.99 -16.42
C SER A 190 -1.47 -4.76 -15.64
N ARG A 191 -0.31 -4.23 -16.06
CA ARG A 191 0.26 -3.02 -15.45
C ARG A 191 -0.67 -1.82 -15.61
N GLU A 192 -1.29 -1.65 -16.77
CA GLU A 192 -2.21 -0.55 -17.07
C GLU A 192 -3.42 -0.57 -16.14
N LYS A 193 -4.00 -1.76 -15.92
CA LYS A 193 -5.12 -1.92 -15.00
C LYS A 193 -4.71 -1.69 -13.54
N ARG A 194 -3.49 -2.08 -13.14
CA ARG A 194 -2.97 -1.74 -11.80
C ARG A 194 -2.76 -0.23 -11.64
N MET A 195 -2.29 0.47 -12.67
CA MET A 195 -2.24 1.93 -12.67
C MET A 195 -3.65 2.55 -12.55
N GLY A 196 -4.64 1.98 -13.25
CA GLY A 196 -6.05 2.38 -13.10
C GLY A 196 -6.58 2.19 -11.67
N LEU A 197 -6.12 1.16 -10.95
CA LEU A 197 -6.50 0.90 -9.57
C LEU A 197 -6.16 2.06 -8.61
N GLU A 198 -5.10 2.82 -8.89
CA GLU A 198 -4.77 4.02 -8.11
C GLU A 198 -5.90 5.06 -8.13
N ARG A 199 -6.59 5.18 -9.28
CA ARG A 199 -7.75 6.07 -9.45
C ARG A 199 -8.98 5.49 -8.76
N ILE A 200 -9.18 4.18 -8.90
CA ILE A 200 -10.30 3.49 -8.23
C ILE A 200 -10.21 3.66 -6.71
N LEU A 201 -9.05 3.44 -6.12
CA LEU A 201 -8.90 3.60 -4.67
C LEU A 201 -9.06 5.06 -4.23
N GLY A 202 -8.57 6.01 -5.03
CA GLY A 202 -8.79 7.43 -4.80
C GLY A 202 -10.27 7.82 -4.83
N LEU A 203 -11.03 7.26 -5.78
CA LEU A 203 -12.47 7.43 -5.91
C LEU A 203 -13.23 6.87 -4.69
N LEU A 204 -12.88 5.65 -4.27
CA LEU A 204 -13.46 5.01 -3.09
C LEU A 204 -13.13 5.78 -1.80
N TYR A 205 -11.92 6.33 -1.71
CA TYR A 205 -11.52 7.18 -0.61
C TYR A 205 -12.31 8.50 -0.57
N PHE A 206 -12.54 9.13 -1.73
CA PHE A 206 -13.37 10.33 -1.83
C PHE A 206 -14.80 10.06 -1.33
N GLU A 207 -15.42 8.96 -1.78
CA GLU A 207 -16.74 8.57 -1.33
C GLU A 207 -16.79 8.23 0.17
N TYR A 208 -15.77 7.57 0.67
CA TYR A 208 -15.63 7.31 2.10
C TYR A 208 -15.56 8.63 2.91
N CYS A 209 -14.74 9.57 2.48
CA CYS A 209 -14.62 10.88 3.13
C CYS A 209 -15.95 11.64 3.12
N LYS A 210 -16.63 11.66 1.98
CA LYS A 210 -17.93 12.32 1.82
C LYS A 210 -19.00 11.71 2.74
N LYS A 211 -19.06 10.37 2.78
CA LYS A 211 -20.04 9.65 3.63
C LYS A 211 -19.81 9.90 5.13
N ASN A 212 -18.57 10.04 5.54
CA ASN A 212 -18.18 10.20 6.95
C ASN A 212 -17.91 11.66 7.36
N SER A 213 -18.16 12.63 6.46
CA SER A 213 -17.88 14.06 6.69
C SER A 213 -16.42 14.34 7.09
N ILE A 214 -15.47 13.57 6.50
CA ILE A 214 -14.04 13.69 6.74
C ILE A 214 -13.42 14.53 5.62
N LYS A 215 -12.53 15.46 5.98
CA LYS A 215 -11.75 16.19 4.99
C LYS A 215 -10.77 15.25 4.28
N MET A 216 -10.84 15.20 2.94
CA MET A 216 -9.92 14.40 2.13
C MET A 216 -8.48 14.88 2.31
N ARG A 217 -7.57 13.97 2.64
CA ARG A 217 -6.13 14.21 2.81
C ARG A 217 -5.34 12.94 2.54
N SER A 218 -4.06 13.05 2.29
CA SER A 218 -3.11 11.94 2.33
C SER A 218 -2.02 12.20 3.37
N LEU A 219 -1.41 11.15 3.89
CA LEU A 219 -0.48 11.27 5.02
C LEU A 219 0.72 12.16 4.70
N PHE A 220 1.27 12.00 3.49
CA PHE A 220 2.46 12.73 3.04
C PHE A 220 2.15 13.78 1.95
N GLY A 221 0.86 13.98 1.62
CA GLY A 221 0.43 14.93 0.61
C GLY A 221 0.55 14.40 -0.83
N ASP A 222 0.65 15.33 -1.78
CA ASP A 222 0.84 15.01 -3.19
C ASP A 222 2.23 14.45 -3.44
N ILE A 223 2.33 13.33 -4.17
CA ILE A 223 3.61 12.62 -4.39
C ILE A 223 4.64 13.48 -5.12
N HIS A 224 4.22 14.31 -6.09
CA HIS A 224 5.16 15.16 -6.84
C HIS A 224 5.77 16.23 -5.95
N ASN A 225 4.92 16.88 -5.13
CA ASN A 225 5.37 17.88 -4.16
C ASN A 225 6.29 17.25 -3.12
N PHE A 226 5.96 16.02 -2.67
CA PHE A 226 6.77 15.29 -1.70
C PHE A 226 8.16 14.97 -2.28
N ILE A 227 8.23 14.46 -3.50
CA ILE A 227 9.48 14.16 -4.20
C ILE A 227 10.31 15.42 -4.39
N GLN A 228 9.72 16.48 -4.93
CA GLN A 228 10.40 17.74 -5.16
C GLN A 228 11.00 18.30 -3.86
N LYS A 229 10.28 18.26 -2.77
CA LYS A 229 10.72 18.77 -1.48
C LYS A 229 11.84 17.93 -0.83
N ASN A 230 11.75 16.62 -0.92
CA ASN A 230 12.58 15.72 -0.11
C ASN A 230 13.76 15.11 -0.89
N TYR A 231 13.71 15.07 -2.22
CA TYR A 231 14.68 14.34 -3.05
C TYR A 231 15.37 15.18 -4.12
N SER A 232 15.03 16.45 -4.27
CA SER A 232 15.62 17.33 -5.29
C SER A 232 17.14 17.41 -5.23
N ILE A 233 17.71 17.27 -4.02
CA ILE A 233 19.17 17.29 -3.80
C ILE A 233 19.91 16.10 -4.46
N PHE A 234 19.20 15.03 -4.81
CA PHE A 234 19.78 13.81 -5.41
C PHE A 234 19.58 13.73 -6.92
N GLY A 235 19.14 14.82 -7.58
CA GLY A 235 18.92 14.87 -9.02
C GLY A 235 17.78 13.98 -9.51
N PHE A 236 16.82 13.68 -8.64
CA PHE A 236 15.76 12.76 -8.91
C PHE A 236 14.68 13.32 -9.86
N HIS A 237 14.20 12.50 -10.79
CA HIS A 237 13.13 12.81 -11.71
C HIS A 237 12.07 11.69 -11.73
N GLY A 238 10.80 12.03 -11.58
CA GLY A 238 9.67 11.12 -11.76
C GLY A 238 9.00 10.64 -10.47
N TRP A 239 8.52 9.39 -10.47
CA TRP A 239 7.62 8.81 -9.47
C TRP A 239 8.32 8.12 -8.30
N SER A 240 9.60 7.89 -8.42
CA SER A 240 10.43 7.19 -7.45
C SER A 240 11.61 8.05 -7.08
N CYS A 241 12.11 7.89 -5.87
CA CYS A 241 13.20 8.72 -5.42
C CYS A 241 14.54 8.27 -5.94
N TYR A 242 14.76 6.95 -6.00
CA TYR A 242 16.08 6.38 -6.27
C TYR A 242 15.95 5.06 -7.01
N PHE A 243 16.99 4.70 -7.73
CA PHE A 243 17.33 3.30 -7.93
C PHE A 243 17.94 2.74 -6.63
N MET A 244 17.96 1.42 -6.48
CA MET A 244 18.53 0.80 -5.29
C MET A 244 20.00 1.15 -5.08
N THR A 245 20.76 1.37 -6.16
CA THR A 245 22.14 1.85 -6.12
C THR A 245 22.24 3.22 -5.47
N ASP A 246 21.38 4.16 -5.85
CA ASP A 246 21.37 5.52 -5.27
C ASP A 246 20.96 5.48 -3.81
N TYR A 247 19.97 4.66 -3.47
CA TYR A 247 19.58 4.44 -2.09
C TYR A 247 20.75 3.92 -1.25
N ASN A 248 21.47 2.91 -1.71
CA ASN A 248 22.61 2.33 -1.00
C ASN A 248 23.75 3.34 -0.82
N ALA A 249 23.97 4.23 -1.79
CA ALA A 249 24.99 5.27 -1.70
C ALA A 249 24.62 6.39 -0.69
N HIS A 250 23.34 6.70 -0.51
CA HIS A 250 22.89 7.88 0.23
C HIS A 250 22.00 7.61 1.44
N LYS A 251 21.70 6.34 1.77
CA LYS A 251 20.74 5.98 2.84
C LYS A 251 21.05 6.56 4.22
N TYR A 252 22.31 6.86 4.50
CA TYR A 252 22.75 7.46 5.76
C TYR A 252 22.54 8.98 5.82
N LEU A 253 22.37 9.65 4.67
CA LEU A 253 22.10 11.09 4.57
C LEU A 253 20.61 11.40 4.49
N ASP A 254 19.76 10.37 4.36
CA ASP A 254 18.36 10.54 4.13
C ASP A 254 17.60 10.88 5.42
N THR A 255 16.97 12.04 5.44
CA THR A 255 16.15 12.54 6.56
C THR A 255 14.66 12.40 6.31
N THR A 256 14.26 11.88 5.15
CA THR A 256 12.84 11.75 4.79
C THR A 256 12.15 10.65 5.61
N PRO A 257 10.85 10.78 5.90
CA PRO A 257 10.12 9.78 6.69
C PRO A 257 9.92 8.46 5.95
N ILE A 258 9.94 8.50 4.63
CA ILE A 258 9.64 7.36 3.75
C ILE A 258 10.34 7.55 2.40
N ILE A 259 10.86 6.48 1.85
CA ILE A 259 11.48 6.46 0.52
C ILE A 259 10.74 5.46 -0.36
N LYS A 260 10.49 5.86 -1.61
CA LYS A 260 10.01 5.00 -2.67
C LYS A 260 11.16 4.75 -3.65
N VAL A 261 11.56 3.50 -3.84
CA VAL A 261 12.59 3.10 -4.80
C VAL A 261 11.95 2.59 -6.09
N TRP A 262 12.57 2.92 -7.22
CA TRP A 262 12.15 2.40 -8.52
C TRP A 262 12.47 0.91 -8.63
N ALA A 263 11.45 0.10 -8.94
CA ALA A 263 11.57 -1.35 -9.02
C ALA A 263 11.73 -1.90 -10.44
N SER A 264 11.65 -1.05 -11.47
CA SER A 264 11.76 -1.42 -12.90
C SER A 264 10.75 -2.49 -13.37
N ARG A 265 9.55 -2.55 -12.82
CA ARG A 265 8.56 -3.60 -13.10
C ARG A 265 7.11 -3.08 -13.15
#